data_956418df89f2f2d8a7927cb533c0fe1f
#
_entry.id   956418df89f2f2d8a7927cb533c0fe1f
#
_cell.length_a   1.000
_cell.length_b   1.000
_cell.length_c   1.000
_cell.angle_alpha   90.00
_cell.angle_beta   90.00
_cell.angle_gamma   90.00
#
_symmetry.space_group_name_H-M   'P 1'
#
loop_
_entity.id
_entity.type
_entity.pdbx_description
1 polymer ?
#
loop_
_entity_poly.entity_id
_entity_poly.type
_entity_poly.pdbx_seq_one_letter_code
_entity_poly.pdbx_strand_id
1 'polypeptide(L)'
;KDPNNLLLARSNNYRLPAEIIRDNALKLSGLLNTKFGGPSVKPYQPKGLWKEKNNFSVPLLEYEESKGEDLYRRGIYTFIKRTSPPPSMLTFDATSREVCTVKRNITSTPLQALVLMNDPQFFEASRVFAEKIIKNRVSLKDQIIYGFRLSTGRFPKKEEINVLVNLYEKQYQYFLKNRNKAYQVLNVG
;
A
#
# COMPACT_ATOMS: atom_id res chain seq x y z
N LYS A 1 5.46 5.85 -31.83
CA LYS A 1 5.34 6.81 -32.91
C LYS A 1 5.09 8.26 -32.42
N ASP A 2 4.66 8.48 -31.18
CA ASP A 2 4.44 9.80 -30.56
C ASP A 2 5.11 9.83 -29.17
N PRO A 3 6.46 9.99 -29.09
CA PRO A 3 7.19 9.94 -27.83
C PRO A 3 6.69 10.95 -26.80
N ASN A 4 6.35 12.14 -27.25
CA ASN A 4 5.90 13.24 -26.41
C ASN A 4 4.39 13.27 -26.18
N ASN A 5 3.65 12.29 -26.73
CA ASN A 5 2.20 12.19 -26.62
C ASN A 5 1.45 13.46 -27.05
N LEU A 6 1.94 14.15 -28.08
CA LEU A 6 1.34 15.38 -28.61
C LEU A 6 -0.01 15.12 -29.30
N LEU A 7 -0.17 13.93 -29.84
CA LEU A 7 -1.40 13.48 -30.52
C LEU A 7 -2.39 12.80 -29.56
N LEU A 8 -2.11 12.78 -28.25
CA LEU A 8 -2.94 12.11 -27.23
C LEU A 8 -3.25 10.66 -27.56
N ALA A 9 -2.31 9.95 -28.22
CA ALA A 9 -2.47 8.56 -28.64
C ALA A 9 -2.53 7.56 -27.46
N ARG A 10 -2.13 8.00 -26.25
CA ARG A 10 -2.19 7.25 -25.01
C ARG A 10 -2.43 8.20 -23.83
N SER A 11 -2.96 7.69 -22.73
CA SER A 11 -2.99 8.45 -21.48
C SER A 11 -1.58 8.63 -20.91
N ASN A 12 -1.35 9.75 -20.21
CA ASN A 12 -0.08 10.00 -19.54
C ASN A 12 0.13 8.98 -18.41
N ASN A 13 1.31 8.39 -18.37
CA ASN A 13 1.75 7.57 -17.24
C ASN A 13 2.36 8.48 -16.18
N TYR A 14 1.68 8.64 -15.06
CA TYR A 14 2.22 9.32 -13.89
C TYR A 14 1.98 8.48 -12.64
N ARG A 15 2.90 8.58 -11.69
CA ARG A 15 2.75 7.90 -10.41
C ARG A 15 1.68 8.60 -9.57
N LEU A 16 0.83 7.80 -8.94
CA LEU A 16 -0.20 8.32 -8.05
C LEU A 16 0.42 8.99 -6.80
N PRO A 17 -0.23 10.01 -6.23
CA PRO A 17 0.15 10.56 -4.93
C PRO A 17 0.11 9.50 -3.82
N ALA A 18 0.91 9.67 -2.77
CA ALA A 18 1.05 8.74 -1.64
C ALA A 18 -0.30 8.33 -1.03
N GLU A 19 -1.18 9.30 -0.83
CA GLU A 19 -2.52 9.08 -0.27
C GLU A 19 -3.36 8.17 -1.17
N ILE A 20 -3.26 8.34 -2.49
CA ILE A 20 -4.02 7.55 -3.47
C ILE A 20 -3.40 6.16 -3.65
N ILE A 21 -2.07 6.00 -3.54
CA ILE A 21 -1.43 4.67 -3.54
C ILE A 21 -1.97 3.84 -2.39
N ARG A 22 -2.04 4.42 -1.19
CA ARG A 22 -2.63 3.78 -0.01
C ARG A 22 -4.11 3.45 -0.23
N ASP A 23 -4.90 4.43 -0.64
CA ASP A 23 -6.35 4.26 -0.86
C ASP A 23 -6.64 3.19 -1.92
N ASN A 24 -5.80 3.10 -2.95
CA ASN A 24 -5.91 2.08 -3.99
C ASN A 24 -5.69 0.67 -3.44
N ALA A 25 -4.65 0.45 -2.62
CA ALA A 25 -4.41 -0.83 -1.97
C ALA A 25 -5.60 -1.26 -1.08
N LEU A 26 -6.11 -0.33 -0.26
CA LEU A 26 -7.28 -0.58 0.58
C LEU A 26 -8.56 -0.82 -0.24
N LYS A 27 -8.73 -0.12 -1.37
CA LYS A 27 -9.89 -0.33 -2.25
C LYS A 27 -9.86 -1.67 -2.95
N LEU A 28 -8.71 -2.11 -3.42
CA LEU A 28 -8.53 -3.42 -4.07
C LEU A 28 -8.84 -4.56 -3.12
N SER A 29 -8.34 -4.49 -1.89
CA SER A 29 -8.61 -5.47 -0.84
C SER A 29 -10.08 -5.46 -0.37
N GLY A 30 -10.73 -4.31 -0.41
CA GLY A 30 -12.08 -4.11 0.12
C GLY A 30 -12.09 -3.56 1.55
N LEU A 31 -10.91 -3.22 2.10
CA LEU A 31 -10.77 -2.65 3.44
C LEU A 31 -11.13 -1.16 3.51
N LEU A 32 -11.11 -0.44 2.37
CA LEU A 32 -11.26 1.01 2.37
C LEU A 32 -12.57 1.47 3.00
N ASN A 33 -12.46 2.20 4.10
CA ASN A 33 -13.59 2.92 4.69
C ASN A 33 -13.74 4.29 4.02
N THR A 34 -14.88 4.50 3.37
CA THR A 34 -15.20 5.72 2.60
C THR A 34 -15.92 6.79 3.41
N LYS A 35 -16.08 6.60 4.72
CA LYS A 35 -16.74 7.57 5.61
C LYS A 35 -16.18 8.97 5.40
N PHE A 36 -17.04 9.92 5.15
CA PHE A 36 -16.69 11.32 4.90
C PHE A 36 -16.73 12.12 6.21
N GLY A 37 -15.77 13.06 6.36
CA GLY A 37 -15.67 13.94 7.53
C GLY A 37 -15.17 13.23 8.80
N GLY A 38 -15.17 13.93 9.92
CA GLY A 38 -14.71 13.43 11.21
C GLY A 38 -13.22 13.68 11.48
N PRO A 39 -12.70 13.20 12.63
CA PRO A 39 -11.33 13.44 13.05
C PRO A 39 -10.30 12.71 12.18
N SER A 40 -9.04 13.15 12.30
CA SER A 40 -7.90 12.46 11.68
C SER A 40 -7.67 11.09 12.35
N VAL A 41 -7.06 10.17 11.57
CA VAL A 41 -6.78 8.81 11.99
C VAL A 41 -5.29 8.52 11.95
N LYS A 42 -4.87 7.53 12.72
CA LYS A 42 -3.47 7.11 12.88
C LYS A 42 -3.31 5.67 12.36
N PRO A 43 -3.00 5.46 11.06
CA PRO A 43 -2.74 4.13 10.51
C PRO A 43 -1.43 3.54 11.05
N TYR A 44 -1.09 2.31 10.64
CA TYR A 44 0.16 1.64 11.03
C TYR A 44 1.39 2.52 10.82
N GLN A 45 2.28 2.49 11.81
CA GLN A 45 3.55 3.21 11.79
C GLN A 45 4.58 2.46 12.63
N PRO A 46 5.89 2.53 12.31
CA PRO A 46 6.93 1.90 13.11
C PRO A 46 6.87 2.35 14.59
N LYS A 47 6.91 1.37 15.50
CA LYS A 47 6.88 1.64 16.94
C LYS A 47 8.08 2.48 17.37
N GLY A 48 7.88 3.39 18.30
CA GLY A 48 8.95 4.23 18.87
C GLY A 48 9.34 5.45 18.04
N LEU A 49 8.91 5.56 16.77
CA LEU A 49 9.31 6.65 15.88
C LEU A 49 9.05 8.06 16.48
N TRP A 50 7.95 8.22 17.20
CA TRP A 50 7.64 9.50 17.82
C TRP A 50 8.47 9.77 19.07
N LYS A 51 8.89 8.73 19.81
CA LYS A 51 9.74 8.86 21.00
C LYS A 51 11.14 9.36 20.65
N GLU A 52 11.72 8.88 19.56
CA GLU A 52 13.08 9.23 19.13
C GLU A 52 13.22 10.68 18.69
N LYS A 53 12.14 11.30 18.22
CA LYS A 53 12.15 12.67 17.65
C LYS A 53 11.55 13.73 18.56
N ASN A 54 11.27 13.43 19.81
CA ASN A 54 10.71 14.40 20.75
C ASN A 54 11.74 14.94 21.74
N ASN A 55 11.91 16.24 21.76
CA ASN A 55 12.38 16.97 22.95
C ASN A 55 11.27 16.91 24.02
N PHE A 56 11.64 16.64 25.25
CA PHE A 56 10.82 16.31 26.43
C PHE A 56 9.64 17.25 26.79
N SER A 57 9.31 18.21 25.96
CA SER A 57 8.36 19.29 26.26
C SER A 57 7.00 19.22 25.58
N VAL A 58 6.66 18.15 24.84
CA VAL A 58 5.44 18.12 24.03
C VAL A 58 4.56 16.92 24.39
N PRO A 59 3.23 17.11 24.59
CA PRO A 59 2.31 16.06 25.05
C PRO A 59 2.07 14.90 24.07
N LEU A 60 2.53 14.99 22.82
CA LEU A 60 2.35 13.95 21.78
C LEU A 60 3.57 13.01 21.70
N LEU A 61 3.89 12.35 22.82
CA LEU A 61 5.06 11.46 22.93
C LEU A 61 4.79 10.06 22.33
N GLU A 62 3.57 9.58 22.40
CA GLU A 62 3.22 8.21 21.99
C GLU A 62 2.29 8.21 20.77
N TYR A 63 2.59 7.30 19.87
CA TYR A 63 1.73 7.02 18.74
C TYR A 63 0.80 5.87 19.10
N GLU A 64 -0.46 6.19 19.30
CA GLU A 64 -1.52 5.19 19.45
C GLU A 64 -2.20 5.01 18.11
N GLU A 65 -2.12 3.80 17.57
CA GLU A 65 -2.78 3.44 16.31
C GLU A 65 -4.29 3.47 16.48
N SER A 66 -4.99 3.96 15.46
CA SER A 66 -6.46 3.84 15.37
C SER A 66 -6.86 2.37 15.33
N LYS A 67 -8.07 2.06 15.76
CA LYS A 67 -8.59 0.69 15.81
C LYS A 67 -9.80 0.51 14.90
N GLY A 68 -10.03 -0.74 14.48
CA GLY A 68 -11.18 -1.10 13.67
C GLY A 68 -11.21 -0.36 12.33
N GLU A 69 -12.37 0.11 11.92
CA GLU A 69 -12.58 0.78 10.63
C GLU A 69 -11.77 2.07 10.43
N ASP A 70 -11.36 2.72 11.50
CA ASP A 70 -10.57 3.95 11.43
C ASP A 70 -9.16 3.72 10.90
N LEU A 71 -8.60 2.52 11.02
CA LEU A 71 -7.34 2.14 10.38
C LEU A 71 -7.40 2.25 8.86
N TYR A 72 -8.57 2.04 8.28
CA TYR A 72 -8.76 1.90 6.84
C TYR A 72 -9.42 3.11 6.18
N ARG A 73 -9.52 4.22 6.89
CA ARG A 73 -10.02 5.47 6.31
C ARG A 73 -9.09 5.99 5.22
N ARG A 74 -9.62 6.80 4.32
CA ARG A 74 -8.86 7.40 3.21
C ARG A 74 -7.60 8.11 3.69
N GLY A 75 -6.54 8.03 2.90
CA GLY A 75 -5.23 8.60 3.21
C GLY A 75 -5.24 10.10 3.52
N ILE A 76 -6.23 10.84 2.99
CA ILE A 76 -6.42 12.27 3.30
C ILE A 76 -6.70 12.54 4.77
N TYR A 77 -7.26 11.58 5.52
CA TYR A 77 -7.55 11.70 6.95
C TYR A 77 -6.37 11.30 7.84
N THR A 78 -5.25 10.86 7.26
CA THR A 78 -4.07 10.47 8.04
C THR A 78 -3.52 11.64 8.83
N PHE A 79 -3.35 11.45 10.14
CA PHE A 79 -2.71 12.43 11.01
C PHE A 79 -1.23 12.58 10.63
N ILE A 80 -0.81 13.81 10.39
CA ILE A 80 0.58 14.12 10.04
C ILE A 80 1.18 15.00 11.15
N LYS A 81 2.11 14.40 11.92
CA LYS A 81 2.99 15.14 12.82
C LYS A 81 4.12 15.73 11.99
N ARG A 82 4.25 17.05 11.91
CA ARG A 82 5.26 17.72 11.06
C ARG A 82 6.68 17.27 11.33
N THR A 83 7.05 17.11 12.61
CA THR A 83 8.38 16.65 13.03
C THR A 83 8.63 15.16 12.75
N SER A 84 7.58 14.36 12.52
CA SER A 84 7.66 12.93 12.29
C SER A 84 6.50 12.46 11.38
N PRO A 85 6.49 12.87 10.10
CA PRO A 85 5.46 12.44 9.16
C PRO A 85 5.49 10.92 8.93
N PRO A 86 4.37 10.29 8.49
CA PRO A 86 4.33 8.86 8.22
C PRO A 86 5.38 8.45 7.19
N PRO A 87 6.31 7.50 7.52
CA PRO A 87 7.43 7.14 6.64
C PRO A 87 7.00 6.56 5.30
N SER A 88 5.96 5.74 5.27
CA SER A 88 5.43 5.18 4.04
C SER A 88 4.92 6.27 3.09
N MET A 89 4.27 7.31 3.60
CA MET A 89 3.83 8.43 2.78
C MET A 89 5.00 9.27 2.27
N LEU A 90 6.00 9.56 3.12
CA LEU A 90 7.20 10.29 2.69
C LEU A 90 7.96 9.55 1.59
N THR A 91 8.05 8.23 1.68
CA THR A 91 8.68 7.40 0.66
C THR A 91 8.02 7.57 -0.72
N PHE A 92 6.73 7.90 -0.75
CA PHE A 92 5.97 8.21 -1.97
C PHE A 92 5.81 9.72 -2.21
N ASP A 93 6.77 10.53 -1.75
CA ASP A 93 6.86 11.98 -1.96
C ASP A 93 5.66 12.78 -1.43
N ALA A 94 5.03 12.31 -0.34
CA ALA A 94 4.07 13.14 0.37
C ALA A 94 4.80 14.34 1.00
N THR A 95 4.11 15.48 1.09
CA THR A 95 4.67 16.69 1.71
C THR A 95 4.80 16.48 3.23
N SER A 96 5.91 16.98 3.83
CA SER A 96 6.09 17.01 5.29
C SER A 96 5.16 17.99 6.00
N ARG A 97 4.59 18.94 5.24
CA ARG A 97 3.79 20.08 5.75
C ARG A 97 4.55 21.05 6.66
N GLU A 98 5.87 21.01 6.63
CA GLU A 98 6.72 22.02 7.30
C GLU A 98 6.82 23.31 6.49
N VAL A 99 6.89 23.17 5.17
CA VAL A 99 6.98 24.29 4.22
C VAL A 99 5.92 24.18 3.14
N CYS A 100 5.56 25.34 2.56
CA CYS A 100 4.67 25.36 1.41
C CYS A 100 5.33 24.70 0.21
N THR A 101 4.65 23.75 -0.41
CA THR A 101 5.14 23.03 -1.58
C THR A 101 4.21 23.25 -2.74
N VAL A 102 4.69 23.98 -3.75
CA VAL A 102 3.89 24.29 -4.96
C VAL A 102 3.67 23.05 -5.81
N LYS A 103 4.68 22.18 -5.90
CA LYS A 103 4.64 20.94 -6.68
C LYS A 103 5.36 19.83 -5.93
N ARG A 104 4.70 18.67 -5.80
CA ARG A 104 5.34 17.48 -5.22
C ARG A 104 6.33 16.87 -6.21
N ASN A 105 7.43 16.36 -5.70
CA ASN A 105 8.33 15.52 -6.47
C ASN A 105 7.62 14.23 -6.89
N ILE A 106 8.09 13.64 -7.99
CA ILE A 106 7.66 12.32 -8.45
C ILE A 106 8.93 11.51 -8.67
N THR A 107 9.32 10.75 -7.64
CA THR A 107 10.50 9.90 -7.69
C THR A 107 10.11 8.44 -7.96
N SER A 108 11.05 7.66 -8.47
CA SER A 108 10.91 6.20 -8.57
C SER A 108 12.15 5.58 -7.95
N THR A 109 12.00 5.02 -6.75
CA THR A 109 13.10 4.50 -5.96
C THR A 109 12.87 3.04 -5.56
N PRO A 110 13.93 2.23 -5.38
CA PRO A 110 13.81 0.86 -4.86
C PRO A 110 13.12 0.80 -3.49
N LEU A 111 13.27 1.85 -2.66
CA LEU A 111 12.64 1.93 -1.35
C LEU A 111 11.11 1.92 -1.44
N GLN A 112 10.54 2.52 -2.48
CA GLN A 112 9.08 2.47 -2.72
C GLN A 112 8.59 1.04 -2.95
N ALA A 113 9.33 0.23 -3.70
CA ALA A 113 9.01 -1.18 -3.89
C ALA A 113 9.11 -1.96 -2.57
N LEU A 114 10.15 -1.68 -1.76
CA LEU A 114 10.30 -2.31 -0.44
C LEU A 114 9.16 -1.95 0.51
N VAL A 115 8.70 -0.71 0.52
CA VAL A 115 7.55 -0.28 1.33
C VAL A 115 6.28 -1.04 0.92
N LEU A 116 5.99 -1.17 -0.38
CA LEU A 116 4.82 -1.92 -0.84
C LEU A 116 4.85 -3.41 -0.43
N MET A 117 6.04 -3.99 -0.26
CA MET A 117 6.21 -5.38 0.13
C MET A 117 6.26 -5.63 1.64
N ASN A 118 6.70 -4.66 2.44
CA ASN A 118 7.04 -4.88 3.85
C ASN A 118 6.24 -4.02 4.84
N ASP A 119 5.65 -2.91 4.41
CA ASP A 119 4.81 -2.10 5.30
C ASP A 119 3.56 -2.89 5.71
N PRO A 120 3.26 -3.00 7.01
CA PRO A 120 2.16 -3.81 7.53
C PRO A 120 0.82 -3.52 6.84
N GLN A 121 0.54 -2.27 6.51
CA GLN A 121 -0.72 -1.88 5.88
C GLN A 121 -0.86 -2.40 4.45
N PHE A 122 0.22 -2.31 3.64
CA PHE A 122 0.21 -2.86 2.28
C PHE A 122 0.22 -4.38 2.30
N PHE A 123 0.89 -4.96 3.28
CA PHE A 123 0.94 -6.41 3.45
C PHE A 123 -0.43 -6.96 3.84
N GLU A 124 -1.10 -6.37 4.83
CA GLU A 124 -2.47 -6.72 5.22
C GLU A 124 -3.44 -6.56 4.05
N ALA A 125 -3.40 -5.42 3.35
CA ALA A 125 -4.23 -5.21 2.17
C ALA A 125 -4.01 -6.30 1.10
N SER A 126 -2.77 -6.72 0.88
CA SER A 126 -2.43 -7.80 -0.06
C SER A 126 -2.98 -9.16 0.39
N ARG A 127 -2.91 -9.47 1.70
CA ARG A 127 -3.50 -10.68 2.30
C ARG A 127 -5.02 -10.73 2.07
N VAL A 128 -5.71 -9.66 2.45
CA VAL A 128 -7.18 -9.59 2.29
C VAL A 128 -7.58 -9.59 0.80
N PHE A 129 -6.76 -8.98 -0.06
CA PHE A 129 -6.97 -9.05 -1.50
C PHE A 129 -6.83 -10.48 -2.04
N ALA A 130 -5.84 -11.24 -1.56
CA ALA A 130 -5.68 -12.65 -1.92
C ALA A 130 -6.88 -13.49 -1.48
N GLU A 131 -7.41 -13.29 -0.26
CA GLU A 131 -8.64 -13.95 0.21
C GLU A 131 -9.83 -13.63 -0.72
N LYS A 132 -9.98 -12.38 -1.11
CA LYS A 132 -11.03 -11.95 -2.05
C LYS A 132 -10.89 -12.65 -3.42
N ILE A 133 -9.66 -12.78 -3.94
CA ILE A 133 -9.39 -13.46 -5.20
C ILE A 133 -9.78 -14.93 -5.11
N ILE A 134 -9.36 -15.63 -4.05
CA ILE A 134 -9.64 -17.06 -3.83
C ILE A 134 -11.15 -17.30 -3.73
N LYS A 135 -11.89 -16.47 -3.02
CA LYS A 135 -13.35 -16.56 -2.91
C LYS A 135 -14.08 -16.39 -4.25
N ASN A 136 -13.52 -15.62 -5.17
CA ASN A 136 -14.18 -15.29 -6.44
C ASN A 136 -13.78 -16.17 -7.61
N ARG A 137 -12.71 -16.95 -7.52
CA ARG A 137 -12.18 -17.77 -8.62
C ARG A 137 -11.66 -19.11 -8.10
N VAL A 138 -11.95 -20.17 -8.82
CA VAL A 138 -11.59 -21.54 -8.42
C VAL A 138 -10.20 -21.94 -8.93
N SER A 139 -9.91 -21.67 -10.22
CA SER A 139 -8.65 -22.09 -10.81
C SER A 139 -7.53 -21.10 -10.50
N LEU A 140 -6.31 -21.59 -10.20
CA LEU A 140 -5.14 -20.74 -9.95
C LEU A 140 -4.88 -19.74 -11.08
N LYS A 141 -5.01 -20.18 -12.32
CA LYS A 141 -4.80 -19.32 -13.48
C LYS A 141 -5.82 -18.18 -13.53
N ASP A 142 -7.10 -18.47 -13.26
CA ASP A 142 -8.16 -17.47 -13.23
C ASP A 142 -8.00 -16.51 -12.04
N GLN A 143 -7.52 -17.01 -10.90
CA GLN A 143 -7.16 -16.20 -9.74
C GLN A 143 -6.08 -15.18 -10.10
N ILE A 144 -5.01 -15.61 -10.75
CA ILE A 144 -3.90 -14.75 -11.19
C ILE A 144 -4.39 -13.72 -12.21
N ILE A 145 -5.14 -14.13 -13.23
CA ILE A 145 -5.69 -13.22 -14.24
C ILE A 145 -6.61 -12.18 -13.59
N TYR A 146 -7.48 -12.62 -12.70
CA TYR A 146 -8.41 -11.73 -11.99
C TYR A 146 -7.68 -10.71 -11.12
N GLY A 147 -6.73 -11.15 -10.28
CA GLY A 147 -5.92 -10.27 -9.44
C GLY A 147 -5.10 -9.28 -10.27
N PHE A 148 -4.47 -9.75 -11.34
CA PHE A 148 -3.70 -8.89 -12.23
C PHE A 148 -4.57 -7.81 -12.89
N ARG A 149 -5.76 -8.18 -13.38
CA ARG A 149 -6.70 -7.22 -13.99
C ARG A 149 -7.16 -6.15 -13.01
N LEU A 150 -7.50 -6.53 -11.78
CA LEU A 150 -7.92 -5.58 -10.76
C LEU A 150 -6.79 -4.61 -10.39
N SER A 151 -5.54 -5.10 -10.34
CA SER A 151 -4.39 -4.28 -9.95
C SER A 151 -3.89 -3.37 -11.06
N THR A 152 -3.98 -3.78 -12.32
CA THR A 152 -3.34 -3.08 -13.45
C THR A 152 -4.31 -2.48 -14.46
N GLY A 153 -5.60 -2.86 -14.42
CA GLY A 153 -6.61 -2.44 -15.38
C GLY A 153 -6.51 -3.09 -16.76
N ARG A 154 -5.57 -4.03 -16.98
CA ARG A 154 -5.37 -4.75 -18.24
C ARG A 154 -5.31 -6.26 -18.06
N PHE A 155 -5.42 -7.00 -19.14
CA PHE A 155 -5.14 -8.44 -19.12
C PHE A 155 -3.63 -8.72 -19.06
N PRO A 156 -3.21 -9.76 -18.32
CA PRO A 156 -1.81 -10.18 -18.31
C PRO A 156 -1.45 -10.85 -19.65
N LYS A 157 -0.19 -10.66 -20.06
CA LYS A 157 0.40 -11.44 -21.17
C LYS A 157 0.70 -12.87 -20.73
N LYS A 158 0.89 -13.76 -21.68
CA LYS A 158 1.17 -15.18 -21.40
C LYS A 158 2.44 -15.37 -20.55
N GLU A 159 3.47 -14.59 -20.84
CA GLU A 159 4.73 -14.59 -20.10
C GLU A 159 4.54 -14.13 -18.65
N GLU A 160 3.73 -13.08 -18.43
CA GLU A 160 3.42 -12.56 -17.10
C GLU A 160 2.64 -13.60 -16.26
N ILE A 161 1.70 -14.33 -16.88
CA ILE A 161 0.98 -15.41 -16.21
C ILE A 161 1.97 -16.49 -15.76
N ASN A 162 2.87 -16.94 -16.64
CA ASN A 162 3.84 -17.98 -16.33
C ASN A 162 4.76 -17.57 -15.17
N VAL A 163 5.23 -16.32 -15.15
CA VAL A 163 6.06 -15.80 -14.05
C VAL A 163 5.30 -15.82 -12.73
N LEU A 164 4.04 -15.39 -12.73
CA LEU A 164 3.21 -15.33 -11.52
C LEU A 164 2.82 -16.73 -11.02
N VAL A 165 2.53 -17.68 -11.91
CA VAL A 165 2.30 -19.08 -11.53
C VAL A 165 3.53 -19.68 -10.90
N ASN A 166 4.70 -19.53 -11.51
CA ASN A 166 5.95 -20.04 -10.97
C ASN A 166 6.29 -19.42 -9.59
N LEU A 167 6.04 -18.12 -9.44
CA LEU A 167 6.22 -17.43 -8.16
C LEU A 167 5.29 -18.02 -7.09
N TYR A 168 4.01 -18.19 -7.42
CA TYR A 168 3.02 -18.79 -6.52
C TYR A 168 3.47 -20.18 -6.07
N GLU A 169 3.83 -21.05 -7.00
CA GLU A 169 4.24 -22.42 -6.71
C GLU A 169 5.47 -22.47 -5.79
N LYS A 170 6.49 -21.64 -6.06
CA LYS A 170 7.68 -21.52 -5.21
C LYS A 170 7.33 -21.08 -3.80
N GLN A 171 6.51 -20.05 -3.64
CA GLN A 171 6.10 -19.53 -2.34
C GLN A 171 5.19 -20.52 -1.60
N TYR A 172 4.29 -21.17 -2.30
CA TYR A 172 3.42 -22.19 -1.72
C TYR A 172 4.24 -23.36 -1.15
N GLN A 173 5.19 -23.90 -1.91
CA GLN A 173 6.09 -24.95 -1.45
C GLN A 173 6.98 -24.51 -0.27
N TYR A 174 7.43 -23.26 -0.28
CA TYR A 174 8.19 -22.70 0.83
C TYR A 174 7.37 -22.66 2.12
N PHE A 175 6.14 -22.17 2.07
CA PHE A 175 5.28 -22.05 3.25
C PHE A 175 4.72 -23.39 3.73
N LEU A 176 4.52 -24.36 2.84
CA LEU A 176 4.19 -25.74 3.24
C LEU A 176 5.27 -26.34 4.14
N LYS A 177 6.55 -26.08 3.84
CA LYS A 177 7.70 -26.54 4.64
C LYS A 177 7.93 -25.69 5.90
N ASN A 178 7.47 -24.46 5.93
CA ASN A 178 7.73 -23.49 6.99
C ASN A 178 6.43 -22.96 7.60
N ARG A 179 5.62 -23.84 8.19
CA ARG A 179 4.28 -23.49 8.73
C ARG A 179 4.31 -22.34 9.73
N ASN A 180 5.30 -22.29 10.62
CA ASN A 180 5.41 -21.19 11.60
C ASN A 180 5.56 -19.84 10.92
N LYS A 181 6.32 -19.76 9.82
CA LYS A 181 6.43 -18.53 9.03
C LYS A 181 5.13 -18.20 8.30
N ALA A 182 4.40 -19.21 7.83
CA ALA A 182 3.08 -19.00 7.25
C ALA A 182 2.11 -18.36 8.26
N TYR A 183 2.07 -18.85 9.49
CA TYR A 183 1.27 -18.25 10.56
C TYR A 183 1.67 -16.81 10.88
N GLN A 184 2.97 -16.51 10.93
CA GLN A 184 3.44 -15.14 11.14
C GLN A 184 2.96 -14.19 10.02
N VAL A 185 3.04 -14.64 8.77
CA VAL A 185 2.59 -13.89 7.60
C VAL A 185 1.08 -13.66 7.62
N LEU A 186 0.28 -14.67 7.98
CA LEU A 186 -1.18 -14.59 8.02
C LEU A 186 -1.70 -13.73 9.16
N ASN A 187 -0.90 -13.48 10.20
CA ASN A 187 -1.28 -12.68 11.37
C ASN A 187 -0.79 -11.21 11.29
N VAL A 188 -0.35 -10.74 10.14
CA VAL A 188 -0.03 -9.33 9.94
C VAL A 188 -1.32 -8.55 9.71
N GLY A 189 -1.58 -7.54 10.55
CA GLY A 189 -2.78 -6.71 10.50
C GLY A 189 -3.92 -7.17 11.39
#